data_679feee5e73bf375705e4d05017cd657
#
_entry.id   679feee5e73bf375705e4d05017cd657
#
_cell.length_a   1.000
_cell.length_b   1.000
_cell.length_c   1.000
_cell.angle_alpha   90.00
_cell.angle_beta   90.00
_cell.angle_gamma   90.00
#
_symmetry.space_group_name_H-M   'P 1'
#
loop_
_entity.id
_entity.type
_entity.pdbx_description
1 polymer ?
#
loop_
_entity_poly.entity_id
_entity_poly.type
_entity_poly.pdbx_seq_one_letter_code
_entity_poly.pdbx_strand_id
1 'polypeptide(L)'
;MGAFLLTSISGFFALYLVAFTASLPYLVRRLRTSAGPLQGMNLHYCIGYLVFGVLMLHMLVSMMAGMARGTSLTGLNLASLALLLVMLQVMLGTTLLAGGRRSGPLKALHLVCMAGIVGLAAVHVALNSTLLHGLLAG
;
A
#
# COMPACT_ATOMS: atom_id res chain seq x y z
N MET A 1 17.58 15.41 11.03
CA MET A 1 16.28 16.00 10.64
C MET A 1 15.79 15.50 9.29
N GLY A 2 16.61 15.48 8.22
CA GLY A 2 16.21 15.11 6.86
C GLY A 2 15.68 13.69 6.70
N ALA A 3 16.34 12.65 7.25
CA ALA A 3 15.92 11.26 7.11
C ALA A 3 14.54 10.99 7.73
N PHE A 4 14.21 11.65 8.82
CA PHE A 4 12.93 11.54 9.49
C PHE A 4 11.79 12.14 8.65
N LEU A 5 12.01 13.33 8.09
CA LEU A 5 11.05 13.96 7.17
C LEU A 5 10.82 13.09 5.93
N LEU A 6 11.88 12.53 5.36
CA LEU A 6 11.82 11.66 4.20
C LEU A 6 11.02 10.37 4.50
N THR A 7 11.22 9.76 5.67
CA THR A 7 10.44 8.59 6.11
C THR A 7 8.96 8.91 6.23
N SER A 8 8.60 10.03 6.85
CA SER A 8 7.21 10.43 6.99
C SER A 8 6.56 10.73 5.65
N ILE A 9 7.21 11.51 4.79
CA ILE A 9 6.68 11.85 3.46
C ILE A 9 6.50 10.59 2.61
N SER A 10 7.50 9.71 2.56
CA SER A 10 7.40 8.46 1.78
C SER A 10 6.31 7.53 2.30
N GLY A 11 6.09 7.48 3.62
CA GLY A 11 5.02 6.69 4.24
C GLY A 11 3.63 7.20 3.88
N PHE A 12 3.38 8.51 4.00
CA PHE A 12 2.10 9.10 3.60
C PHE A 12 1.85 8.99 2.10
N PHE A 13 2.89 9.17 1.29
CA PHE A 13 2.79 8.99 -0.15
C PHE A 13 2.44 7.53 -0.52
N ALA A 14 3.08 6.55 0.12
CA ALA A 14 2.75 5.14 -0.04
C ALA A 14 1.29 4.84 0.35
N LEU A 15 0.83 5.37 1.49
CA LEU A 15 -0.55 5.21 1.94
C LEU A 15 -1.55 5.80 0.94
N TYR A 16 -1.27 6.99 0.42
CA TYR A 16 -2.08 7.61 -0.62
C TYR A 16 -2.17 6.75 -1.88
N LEU A 17 -1.03 6.22 -2.36
CA LEU A 17 -0.99 5.34 -3.52
C LEU A 17 -1.77 4.03 -3.29
N VAL A 18 -1.69 3.44 -2.11
CA VAL A 18 -2.47 2.24 -1.74
C VAL A 18 -3.96 2.55 -1.80
N ALA A 19 -4.42 3.65 -1.19
CA ALA A 19 -5.80 4.07 -1.20
C ALA A 19 -6.30 4.36 -2.63
N PHE A 20 -5.48 5.04 -3.44
CA PHE A 20 -5.77 5.31 -4.84
C PHE A 20 -5.90 4.03 -5.65
N THR A 21 -4.97 3.09 -5.51
CA THR A 21 -5.01 1.80 -6.21
C THR A 21 -6.24 0.98 -5.83
N ALA A 22 -6.63 1.00 -4.55
CA ALA A 22 -7.85 0.35 -4.06
C ALA A 22 -9.12 0.95 -4.67
N SER A 23 -9.17 2.27 -4.83
CA SER A 23 -10.33 2.99 -5.38
C SER A 23 -10.42 2.92 -6.91
N LEU A 24 -9.31 2.65 -7.61
CA LEU A 24 -9.22 2.71 -9.05
C LEU A 24 -10.25 1.83 -9.81
N PRO A 25 -10.49 0.56 -9.42
CA PRO A 25 -11.49 -0.27 -10.09
C PRO A 25 -12.90 0.32 -10.01
N TYR A 26 -13.23 0.98 -8.89
CA TYR A 26 -14.50 1.65 -8.69
C TYR A 26 -14.60 2.91 -9.56
N LEU A 27 -13.55 3.74 -9.56
CA LEU A 27 -13.45 4.95 -10.38
C LEU A 27 -13.57 4.64 -11.88
N VAL A 28 -12.83 3.64 -12.35
CA VAL A 28 -12.88 3.19 -13.76
C VAL A 28 -14.29 2.71 -14.13
N ARG A 29 -14.98 2.00 -13.24
CA ARG A 29 -16.37 1.58 -13.48
C ARG A 29 -17.32 2.77 -13.59
N ARG A 30 -17.15 3.78 -12.73
CA ARG A 30 -18.03 4.95 -12.66
C ARG A 30 -17.78 5.92 -13.81
N LEU A 31 -16.52 6.07 -14.24
CA LEU A 31 -16.13 6.98 -15.33
C LEU A 31 -16.24 6.34 -16.73
N ARG A 32 -16.82 5.16 -16.82
CA ARG A 32 -16.91 4.35 -18.04
C ARG A 32 -17.88 4.97 -19.06
N THR A 33 -17.47 6.06 -19.66
CA THR A 33 -18.16 6.58 -20.85
C THR A 33 -17.34 6.47 -22.13
N SER A 34 -16.00 6.28 -22.07
CA SER A 34 -15.18 6.37 -23.29
C SER A 34 -13.88 5.52 -23.30
N ALA A 35 -13.34 5.11 -22.16
CA ALA A 35 -12.11 4.32 -22.14
C ALA A 35 -12.40 2.83 -22.09
N GLY A 36 -11.81 2.04 -23.01
CA GLY A 36 -11.98 0.61 -23.07
C GLY A 36 -11.54 -0.10 -21.77
N PRO A 37 -12.15 -1.26 -21.45
CA PRO A 37 -11.92 -1.99 -20.19
C PRO A 37 -10.46 -2.42 -19.96
N LEU A 38 -9.66 -2.51 -21.02
CA LEU A 38 -8.26 -2.91 -20.97
C LEU A 38 -7.33 -1.82 -20.46
N GLN A 39 -7.62 -0.54 -20.74
CA GLN A 39 -6.76 0.58 -20.30
C GLN A 39 -6.79 0.76 -18.76
N GLY A 40 -7.96 0.66 -18.16
CA GLY A 40 -8.09 0.78 -16.70
C GLY A 40 -7.41 -0.35 -15.93
N MET A 41 -7.36 -1.54 -16.53
CA MET A 41 -6.66 -2.69 -15.92
C MET A 41 -5.14 -2.53 -16.00
N ASN A 42 -4.59 -2.12 -17.13
CA ASN A 42 -3.16 -1.87 -17.27
C ASN A 42 -2.70 -0.77 -16.29
N LEU A 43 -3.49 0.28 -16.12
CA LEU A 43 -3.21 1.34 -15.15
C LEU A 43 -3.19 0.79 -13.71
N HIS A 44 -4.16 -0.05 -13.33
CA HIS A 44 -4.18 -0.68 -12.01
C HIS A 44 -2.90 -1.49 -11.74
N TYR A 45 -2.42 -2.26 -12.69
CA TYR A 45 -1.16 -3.02 -12.55
C TYR A 45 0.05 -2.10 -12.46
N CYS A 46 0.17 -1.10 -13.33
CA CYS A 46 1.28 -0.14 -13.29
C CYS A 46 1.36 0.56 -11.93
N ILE A 47 0.21 1.02 -11.41
CA ILE A 47 0.17 1.68 -10.10
C ILE A 47 0.47 0.65 -8.99
N GLY A 48 0.00 -0.58 -9.10
CA GLY A 48 0.31 -1.64 -8.13
C GLY A 48 1.82 -1.91 -8.00
N TYR A 49 2.55 -1.98 -9.12
CA TYR A 49 4.01 -2.09 -9.10
C TYR A 49 4.69 -0.84 -8.56
N LEU A 50 4.17 0.35 -8.87
CA LEU A 50 4.67 1.60 -8.30
C LEU A 50 4.50 1.62 -6.78
N VAL A 51 3.32 1.23 -6.27
CA VAL A 51 3.06 1.07 -4.83
C VAL A 51 4.10 0.15 -4.19
N PHE A 52 4.33 -1.01 -4.80
CA PHE A 52 5.33 -1.95 -4.30
C PHE A 52 6.74 -1.32 -4.23
N GLY A 53 7.18 -0.65 -5.29
CA GLY A 53 8.48 0.03 -5.32
C GLY A 53 8.60 1.13 -4.26
N VAL A 54 7.56 1.95 -4.09
CA VAL A 54 7.52 3.02 -3.07
C VAL A 54 7.54 2.44 -1.66
N LEU A 55 6.82 1.34 -1.40
CA LEU A 55 6.84 0.67 -0.10
C LEU A 55 8.20 0.06 0.22
N MET A 56 8.88 -0.53 -0.76
CA MET A 56 10.25 -1.03 -0.60
C MET A 56 11.21 0.12 -0.27
N LEU A 57 11.11 1.24 -0.98
CA LEU A 57 11.92 2.42 -0.70
C LEU A 57 11.63 2.98 0.69
N HIS A 58 10.34 3.10 1.08
CA HIS A 58 9.94 3.53 2.41
C HIS A 58 10.52 2.63 3.50
N MET A 59 10.47 1.31 3.30
CA MET A 59 11.06 0.35 4.22
C MET A 59 12.58 0.57 4.38
N LEU A 60 13.31 0.69 3.27
CA LEU A 60 14.76 0.91 3.30
C LEU A 60 15.13 2.22 4.04
N VAL A 61 14.45 3.32 3.70
CA VAL A 61 14.67 4.61 4.36
C VAL A 61 14.30 4.53 5.84
N SER A 62 13.22 3.84 6.19
CA SER A 62 12.78 3.66 7.58
C SER A 62 13.76 2.82 8.39
N MET A 63 14.33 1.77 7.81
CA MET A 63 15.38 0.98 8.47
C MET A 63 16.63 1.81 8.74
N MET A 64 17.07 2.60 7.78
CA MET A 64 18.22 3.50 7.94
C MET A 64 17.97 4.58 9.00
N ALA A 65 16.74 5.11 9.08
CA ALA A 65 16.37 6.14 10.04
C ALA A 65 16.00 5.57 11.42
N GLY A 66 15.36 4.42 11.46
CA GLY A 66 14.78 3.81 12.66
C GLY A 66 15.77 3.09 13.56
N MET A 67 16.90 2.63 13.02
CA MET A 67 18.01 2.13 13.83
C MET A 67 18.54 3.19 14.81
N ALA A 68 18.19 4.47 14.58
CA ALA A 68 18.64 5.56 15.41
C ALA A 68 17.68 6.00 16.52
N ARG A 69 16.37 5.64 16.50
CA ARG A 69 15.37 6.22 17.45
C ARG A 69 14.10 5.37 17.59
N GLY A 70 14.01 4.57 18.63
CA GLY A 70 12.79 4.20 19.35
C GLY A 70 11.48 3.99 18.58
N THR A 71 11.49 3.29 17.43
CA THR A 71 10.26 2.87 16.78
C THR A 71 9.55 1.79 17.62
N SER A 72 8.23 1.85 17.69
CA SER A 72 7.44 0.81 18.35
C SER A 72 7.70 -0.55 17.68
N LEU A 73 8.17 -1.54 18.44
CA LEU A 73 8.39 -2.89 17.94
C LEU A 73 7.10 -3.48 17.34
N THR A 74 5.97 -3.21 17.97
CA THR A 74 4.64 -3.61 17.48
C THR A 74 4.36 -2.98 16.12
N GLY A 75 4.61 -1.67 15.97
CA GLY A 75 4.42 -0.99 14.69
C GLY A 75 5.33 -1.53 13.59
N LEU A 76 6.58 -1.92 13.92
CA LEU A 76 7.50 -2.53 12.98
C LEU A 76 7.02 -3.91 12.50
N ASN A 77 6.53 -4.75 13.45
CA ASN A 77 5.98 -6.07 13.12
C ASN A 77 4.74 -5.95 12.22
N LEU A 78 3.86 -4.99 12.47
CA LEU A 78 2.69 -4.74 11.64
C LEU A 78 3.07 -4.26 10.23
N ALA A 79 4.10 -3.41 10.12
CA ALA A 79 4.63 -2.99 8.82
C ALA A 79 5.22 -4.16 8.03
N SER A 80 5.95 -5.07 8.69
CA SER A 80 6.51 -6.27 8.06
C SER A 80 5.40 -7.21 7.57
N LEU A 81 4.35 -7.40 8.36
CA LEU A 81 3.18 -8.18 7.96
C LEU A 81 2.44 -7.53 6.77
N ALA A 82 2.27 -6.21 6.79
CA ALA A 82 1.68 -5.48 5.68
C ALA A 82 2.51 -5.66 4.39
N LEU A 83 3.84 -5.62 4.49
CA LEU A 83 4.72 -5.83 3.35
C LEU A 83 4.59 -7.24 2.76
N LEU A 84 4.51 -8.28 3.61
CA LEU A 84 4.24 -9.65 3.16
C LEU A 84 2.91 -9.76 2.42
N LEU A 85 1.87 -9.10 2.91
CA LEU A 85 0.59 -9.05 2.22
C LEU A 85 0.67 -8.29 0.87
N VAL A 86 1.48 -7.24 0.77
CA VAL A 86 1.72 -6.53 -0.50
C VAL A 86 2.43 -7.45 -1.50
N MET A 87 3.43 -8.23 -1.08
CA MET A 87 4.06 -9.22 -1.95
C MET A 87 3.05 -10.26 -2.45
N LEU A 88 2.24 -10.81 -1.55
CA LEU A 88 1.16 -11.73 -1.92
C LEU A 88 0.15 -11.08 -2.87
N GLN A 89 -0.19 -9.82 -2.64
CA GLN A 89 -1.10 -9.03 -3.48
C GLN A 89 -0.58 -8.89 -4.91
N VAL A 90 0.72 -8.62 -5.08
CA VAL A 90 1.36 -8.55 -6.40
C VAL A 90 1.33 -9.92 -7.09
N MET A 91 1.64 -11.00 -6.38
CA MET A 91 1.57 -12.37 -6.90
C MET A 91 0.14 -12.75 -7.35
N LEU A 92 -0.85 -12.45 -6.52
CA LEU A 92 -2.27 -12.68 -6.86
C LEU A 92 -2.70 -11.84 -8.06
N GLY A 93 -2.27 -10.59 -8.13
CA GLY A 93 -2.54 -9.69 -9.26
C GLY A 93 -1.97 -10.24 -10.56
N THR A 94 -0.71 -10.67 -10.58
CA THR A 94 -0.07 -11.27 -11.76
C THR A 94 -0.74 -12.58 -12.19
N THR A 95 -1.12 -13.43 -11.24
CA THR A 95 -1.86 -14.67 -11.52
C THR A 95 -3.23 -14.38 -12.13
N LEU A 96 -3.95 -13.39 -11.60
CA LEU A 96 -5.22 -12.94 -12.16
C LEU A 96 -5.06 -12.36 -13.58
N LEU A 97 -3.95 -11.70 -13.87
CA LEU A 97 -3.61 -11.18 -15.19
C LEU A 97 -3.34 -12.32 -16.17
N ALA A 98 -2.54 -13.32 -15.77
CA ALA A 98 -2.11 -14.43 -16.62
C ALA A 98 -3.22 -15.43 -17.01
N GLY A 99 -4.45 -15.26 -16.52
CA GLY A 99 -5.59 -16.11 -16.90
C GLY A 99 -6.52 -16.49 -15.76
N GLY A 100 -6.14 -16.21 -14.51
CA GLY A 100 -6.96 -16.49 -13.33
C GLY A 100 -8.20 -15.60 -13.16
N ARG A 101 -8.48 -14.73 -14.15
CA ARG A 101 -9.60 -13.76 -14.10
C ARG A 101 -10.97 -14.40 -13.88
N ARG A 102 -11.16 -15.66 -14.22
CA ARG A 102 -12.40 -16.40 -14.00
C ARG A 102 -12.50 -16.98 -12.60
N SER A 103 -11.40 -17.02 -11.85
CA SER A 103 -11.37 -17.59 -10.51
C SER A 103 -11.98 -16.62 -9.49
N GLY A 104 -13.20 -16.90 -9.04
CA GLY A 104 -13.85 -16.19 -7.95
C GLY A 104 -13.04 -16.20 -6.65
N PRO A 105 -12.51 -17.35 -6.20
CA PRO A 105 -11.68 -17.43 -4.98
C PRO A 105 -10.43 -16.55 -5.01
N LEU A 106 -9.69 -16.51 -6.14
CA LEU A 106 -8.51 -15.64 -6.25
C LEU A 106 -8.86 -14.15 -6.16
N LYS A 107 -9.99 -13.73 -6.73
CA LYS A 107 -10.47 -12.35 -6.61
C LYS A 107 -10.85 -12.02 -5.18
N ALA A 108 -11.55 -12.92 -4.50
CA ALA A 108 -11.91 -12.74 -3.09
C ALA A 108 -10.64 -12.62 -2.22
N LEU A 109 -9.66 -13.51 -2.43
CA LEU A 109 -8.39 -13.46 -1.72
C LEU A 109 -7.65 -12.15 -1.99
N HIS A 110 -7.59 -11.68 -3.24
CA HIS A 110 -6.98 -10.40 -3.62
C HIS A 110 -7.64 -9.22 -2.89
N LEU A 111 -8.98 -9.21 -2.77
CA LEU A 111 -9.72 -8.18 -2.03
C LEU A 111 -9.47 -8.25 -0.52
N VAL A 112 -9.44 -9.46 0.06
CA VAL A 112 -9.14 -9.66 1.49
C VAL A 112 -7.74 -9.20 1.82
N CYS A 113 -6.73 -9.56 1.00
CA CYS A 113 -5.37 -9.07 1.16
C CYS A 113 -5.31 -7.54 1.11
N MET A 114 -6.03 -6.91 0.17
CA MET A 114 -6.08 -5.45 0.06
C MET A 114 -6.67 -4.80 1.31
N ALA A 115 -7.77 -5.34 1.84
CA ALA A 115 -8.36 -4.85 3.08
C ALA A 115 -7.39 -5.01 4.27
N GLY A 116 -6.69 -6.14 4.34
CA GLY A 116 -5.64 -6.38 5.34
C GLY A 116 -4.49 -5.38 5.25
N ILE A 117 -3.99 -5.08 4.05
CA ILE A 117 -2.93 -4.09 3.82
C ILE A 117 -3.39 -2.71 4.33
N VAL A 118 -4.58 -2.28 3.95
CA VAL A 118 -5.11 -0.97 4.38
C VAL A 118 -5.26 -0.90 5.90
N GLY A 119 -5.82 -1.94 6.53
CA GLY A 119 -5.98 -2.00 7.99
C GLY A 119 -4.63 -1.96 8.73
N LEU A 120 -3.66 -2.80 8.31
CA LEU A 120 -2.33 -2.83 8.92
C LEU A 120 -1.56 -1.51 8.71
N ALA A 121 -1.67 -0.90 7.53
CA ALA A 121 -1.07 0.40 7.24
C ALA A 121 -1.66 1.49 8.12
N ALA A 122 -2.98 1.52 8.32
CA ALA A 122 -3.64 2.48 9.20
C ALA A 122 -3.16 2.35 10.65
N VAL A 123 -3.09 1.13 11.19
CA VAL A 123 -2.57 0.86 12.54
C VAL A 123 -1.09 1.22 12.66
N HIS A 124 -0.27 0.86 11.65
CA HIS A 124 1.14 1.22 11.61
C HIS A 124 1.34 2.74 11.67
N VAL A 125 0.58 3.50 10.87
CA VAL A 125 0.62 4.98 10.86
C VAL A 125 0.18 5.52 12.22
N ALA A 126 -0.89 5.01 12.81
CA ALA A 126 -1.37 5.44 14.12
C ALA A 126 -0.33 5.23 15.23
N LEU A 127 0.45 4.13 15.17
CA LEU A 127 1.45 3.81 16.18
C LEU A 127 2.80 4.54 15.99
N ASN A 128 3.17 4.85 14.75
CA ASN A 128 4.52 5.34 14.44
C ASN A 128 4.56 6.73 13.80
N SER A 129 3.42 7.35 13.48
CA SER A 129 3.40 8.68 12.87
C SER A 129 3.58 9.78 13.95
N THR A 130 4.76 10.34 13.99
CA THR A 130 5.03 11.52 14.85
C THR A 130 4.32 12.78 14.36
N LEU A 131 4.04 12.88 13.05
CA LEU A 131 3.22 13.95 12.50
C LEU A 131 1.79 13.87 13.01
N LEU A 132 1.20 12.68 13.03
CA LEU A 132 -0.14 12.47 13.57
C LEU A 132 -0.18 12.77 15.06
N HIS A 133 0.80 12.29 15.83
CA HIS A 133 0.88 12.56 17.27
C HIS A 133 1.08 14.07 17.56
N GLY A 134 1.89 14.77 16.74
CA GLY A 134 2.06 16.22 16.86
C GLY A 134 0.79 17.02 16.57
N LEU A 135 -0.01 16.58 15.59
CA LEU A 135 -1.29 17.22 15.25
C LEU A 135 -2.39 16.98 16.30
N LEU A 136 -2.35 15.85 17.00
CA LEU A 136 -3.35 15.50 18.03
C LEU A 136 -3.00 16.09 19.41
N ALA A 137 -1.75 16.50 19.63
CA ALA A 137 -1.27 17.08 20.90
C ALA A 137 -1.32 18.60 20.96
N GLY A 138 -1.61 19.30 19.85
CA GLY A 138 -1.78 20.76 19.75
C GLY A 138 -3.21 21.16 19.71
#